data_02ca118eeb968958da665d51673bf441
#
_entry.id   02ca118eeb968958da665d51673bf441
#
_cell.length_a   1.000
_cell.length_b   1.000
_cell.length_c   1.000
_cell.angle_alpha   90.00
_cell.angle_beta   90.00
_cell.angle_gamma   90.00
#
_symmetry.space_group_name_H-M   'P 1'
#
loop_
_entity.id
_entity.type
_entity.pdbx_description
1 polymer ?
#
loop_
_entity_poly.entity_id
_entity_poly.type
_entity_poly.pdbx_seq_one_letter_code
_entity_poly.pdbx_strand_id
1 'polypeptide(L)'
;MAEVNPAEISAILKQQLSNHDANISFDETGTVLTIGDGIARVYGLSNVQYGELVEFSNGIEGIVLNLEEDNVGVVLLGASNEIKEGDTVKRTTRIASIQVGEGIVGRVVNTLGQPIDGKGSIQGDLYEMPLERKAPGVIYRQPVNEPLQTGIKSIDAMIPVGRGQRELVIGDRQTGKTTVCIDTILNQKEFYDAGEPVYCIYVAIGQKASTVAGIAKVLEDKGALAYTTIVAANASDPAAMQVYAPFTGASIGEYFRAVSYTHLRAHETAC
;
A
#
# COMPACT_ATOMS: atom_id res chain seq x y z
N MET A 1 -23.89 -44.91 -44.47
CA MET A 1 -23.07 -43.71 -44.33
C MET A 1 -24.04 -42.59 -44.15
N ALA A 2 -24.07 -41.99 -42.97
CA ALA A 2 -24.95 -40.83 -42.70
C ALA A 2 -24.38 -39.61 -43.43
N GLU A 3 -25.13 -39.05 -44.37
CA GLU A 3 -24.81 -37.78 -45.01
C GLU A 3 -24.87 -36.67 -43.98
N VAL A 4 -23.74 -36.11 -43.66
CA VAL A 4 -23.63 -34.95 -42.75
C VAL A 4 -24.12 -33.72 -43.52
N ASN A 5 -25.24 -33.16 -43.07
CA ASN A 5 -25.85 -32.00 -43.71
C ASN A 5 -24.97 -30.75 -43.49
N PRO A 6 -24.45 -30.09 -44.53
CA PRO A 6 -23.60 -28.92 -44.44
C PRO A 6 -24.27 -27.72 -43.67
N ALA A 7 -25.60 -27.68 -43.69
CA ALA A 7 -26.35 -26.64 -42.96
C ALA A 7 -26.35 -26.84 -41.44
N GLU A 8 -26.33 -28.11 -40.97
CA GLU A 8 -26.22 -28.40 -39.52
C GLU A 8 -24.83 -28.10 -38.98
N ILE A 9 -23.79 -28.42 -39.74
CA ILE A 9 -22.40 -28.07 -39.36
C ILE A 9 -22.23 -26.56 -39.29
N SER A 10 -22.80 -25.81 -40.24
CA SER A 10 -22.75 -24.36 -40.25
C SER A 10 -23.52 -23.75 -39.11
N ALA A 11 -24.65 -24.33 -38.68
CA ALA A 11 -25.40 -23.88 -37.51
C ALA A 11 -24.67 -24.16 -36.19
N ILE A 12 -24.07 -25.34 -36.06
CA ILE A 12 -23.27 -25.70 -34.87
C ILE A 12 -22.03 -24.82 -34.75
N LEU A 13 -21.33 -24.56 -35.85
CA LEU A 13 -20.18 -23.64 -35.88
C LEU A 13 -20.57 -22.20 -35.54
N LYS A 14 -21.70 -21.71 -36.05
CA LYS A 14 -22.22 -20.38 -35.67
C LYS A 14 -22.61 -20.34 -34.21
N GLN A 15 -23.21 -21.38 -33.66
CA GLN A 15 -23.56 -21.43 -32.23
C GLN A 15 -22.33 -21.54 -31.33
N GLN A 16 -21.30 -22.26 -31.74
CA GLN A 16 -20.02 -22.32 -31.03
C GLN A 16 -19.26 -20.99 -31.12
N LEU A 17 -19.26 -20.32 -32.26
CA LEU A 17 -18.67 -18.99 -32.42
C LEU A 17 -19.41 -17.92 -31.61
N SER A 18 -20.76 -17.93 -31.61
CA SER A 18 -21.52 -16.98 -30.79
C SER A 18 -21.39 -17.21 -29.29
N ASN A 19 -21.14 -18.44 -28.86
CA ASN A 19 -20.80 -18.74 -27.46
C ASN A 19 -19.33 -18.42 -27.12
N HIS A 20 -18.46 -18.28 -28.12
CA HIS A 20 -17.06 -17.86 -27.92
C HIS A 20 -16.88 -16.35 -27.86
N ASP A 21 -17.83 -15.57 -28.37
CA ASP A 21 -17.82 -14.10 -28.27
C ASP A 21 -18.21 -13.56 -26.86
N ALA A 22 -18.63 -14.44 -25.96
CA ALA A 22 -18.89 -14.07 -24.57
C ALA A 22 -17.58 -14.16 -23.77
N ASN A 23 -16.87 -13.05 -23.63
CA ASN A 23 -15.74 -12.84 -22.71
C ASN A 23 -14.48 -13.66 -22.97
N ILE A 24 -13.85 -13.46 -24.12
CA ILE A 24 -12.40 -13.61 -24.18
C ILE A 24 -11.82 -12.28 -23.71
N SER A 25 -11.69 -12.09 -22.40
CA SER A 25 -10.66 -11.22 -21.89
C SER A 25 -9.35 -11.90 -22.27
N PHE A 26 -8.67 -11.39 -23.27
CA PHE A 26 -7.28 -11.78 -23.52
C PHE A 26 -6.48 -11.21 -22.36
N ASP A 27 -6.34 -11.98 -21.28
CA ASP A 27 -5.37 -11.69 -20.25
C ASP A 27 -4.00 -11.71 -20.94
N GLU A 28 -3.41 -10.52 -21.12
CA GLU A 28 -2.07 -10.43 -21.70
C GLU A 28 -1.11 -11.12 -20.75
N THR A 29 -0.46 -12.18 -21.25
CA THR A 29 0.46 -12.99 -20.47
C THR A 29 1.88 -12.82 -20.98
N GLY A 30 2.81 -12.72 -20.06
CA GLY A 30 4.25 -12.72 -20.33
C GLY A 30 4.93 -13.95 -19.73
N THR A 31 6.21 -14.08 -20.04
CA THR A 31 7.07 -15.16 -19.52
C THR A 31 8.28 -14.55 -18.82
N VAL A 32 8.64 -15.08 -17.65
CA VAL A 32 9.84 -14.68 -16.92
C VAL A 32 11.09 -15.10 -17.69
N LEU A 33 11.93 -14.15 -18.08
CA LEU A 33 13.21 -14.41 -18.73
C LEU A 33 14.31 -14.69 -17.72
N THR A 34 14.42 -13.81 -16.73
CA THR A 34 15.42 -13.91 -15.65
C THR A 34 14.84 -13.36 -14.36
N ILE A 35 15.35 -13.89 -13.26
CA ILE A 35 15.00 -13.41 -11.92
C ILE A 35 16.27 -13.25 -11.07
N GLY A 36 16.35 -12.17 -10.31
CA GLY A 36 17.46 -11.92 -9.39
C GLY A 36 17.17 -10.70 -8.50
N ASP A 37 17.62 -10.75 -7.26
CA ASP A 37 17.53 -9.65 -6.28
C ASP A 37 16.14 -9.02 -6.11
N GLY A 38 15.08 -9.84 -6.22
CA GLY A 38 13.70 -9.36 -6.10
C GLY A 38 13.16 -8.66 -7.36
N ILE A 39 13.86 -8.77 -8.50
CA ILE A 39 13.45 -8.23 -9.79
C ILE A 39 13.28 -9.38 -10.77
N ALA A 40 12.19 -9.39 -11.51
CA ALA A 40 11.96 -10.28 -12.64
C ALA A 40 11.97 -9.48 -13.95
N ARG A 41 12.64 -10.01 -14.98
CA ARG A 41 12.50 -9.54 -16.35
C ARG A 41 11.50 -10.42 -17.07
N VAL A 42 10.48 -9.80 -17.64
CA VAL A 42 9.35 -10.49 -18.26
C VAL A 42 9.26 -10.10 -19.73
N TYR A 43 9.09 -11.08 -20.60
CA TYR A 43 8.84 -10.92 -22.03
C TYR A 43 7.35 -11.06 -22.35
N GLY A 44 6.84 -10.32 -23.32
CA GLY A 44 5.49 -10.50 -23.87
C GLY A 44 4.37 -9.64 -23.25
N LEU A 45 4.69 -8.71 -22.33
CA LEU A 45 3.75 -7.74 -21.77
C LEU A 45 3.84 -6.41 -22.54
N SER A 46 3.43 -6.40 -23.83
CA SER A 46 3.65 -5.25 -24.71
C SER A 46 2.80 -4.01 -24.38
N ASN A 47 1.65 -4.18 -23.76
CA ASN A 47 0.71 -3.09 -23.44
C ASN A 47 0.69 -2.74 -21.97
N VAL A 48 1.57 -3.31 -21.14
CA VAL A 48 1.63 -3.02 -19.71
C VAL A 48 2.08 -1.57 -19.46
N GLN A 49 1.57 -0.97 -18.40
CA GLN A 49 1.89 0.39 -18.02
C GLN A 49 2.88 0.45 -16.86
N TYR A 50 3.63 1.54 -16.75
CA TYR A 50 4.45 1.84 -15.57
C TYR A 50 3.57 1.90 -14.32
N GLY A 51 4.00 1.27 -13.23
CA GLY A 51 3.24 1.20 -11.98
C GLY A 51 2.09 0.21 -11.98
N GLU A 52 1.88 -0.55 -13.07
CA GLU A 52 0.84 -1.57 -13.13
C GLU A 52 1.23 -2.81 -12.32
N LEU A 53 0.25 -3.40 -11.63
CA LEU A 53 0.39 -4.68 -10.95
C LEU A 53 0.34 -5.82 -11.98
N VAL A 54 1.21 -6.78 -11.80
CA VAL A 54 1.20 -8.06 -12.52
C VAL A 54 1.17 -9.21 -11.53
N GLU A 55 0.56 -10.31 -11.89
CA GLU A 55 0.41 -11.51 -11.07
C GLU A 55 1.20 -12.66 -11.68
N PHE A 56 2.06 -13.28 -10.87
CA PHE A 56 2.79 -14.47 -11.23
C PHE A 56 1.95 -15.73 -10.99
N SER A 57 2.29 -16.83 -11.67
CA SER A 57 1.54 -18.11 -11.63
C SER A 57 1.35 -18.69 -10.22
N ASN A 58 2.18 -18.29 -9.27
CA ASN A 58 2.11 -18.70 -7.85
C ASN A 58 1.36 -17.70 -6.95
N GLY A 59 0.69 -16.67 -7.53
CA GLY A 59 -0.08 -15.67 -6.80
C GLY A 59 0.76 -14.55 -6.19
N ILE A 60 2.07 -14.47 -6.49
CA ILE A 60 2.90 -13.33 -6.08
C ILE A 60 2.59 -12.16 -7.01
N GLU A 61 2.37 -11.00 -6.42
CA GLU A 61 2.20 -9.74 -7.15
C GLU A 61 3.55 -9.06 -7.38
N GLY A 62 3.65 -8.32 -8.49
CA GLY A 62 4.79 -7.47 -8.80
C GLY A 62 4.36 -6.13 -9.37
N ILE A 63 5.20 -5.12 -9.25
CA ILE A 63 4.99 -3.78 -9.82
C ILE A 63 5.93 -3.58 -11.00
N VAL A 64 5.39 -3.13 -12.10
CA VAL A 64 6.15 -2.79 -13.31
C VAL A 64 6.85 -1.45 -13.11
N LEU A 65 8.17 -1.45 -13.14
CA LEU A 65 8.98 -0.23 -12.96
C LEU A 65 9.82 0.15 -14.17
N ASN A 66 10.14 -0.81 -15.05
CA ASN A 66 10.93 -0.54 -16.23
C ASN A 66 10.25 -1.11 -17.47
N LEU A 67 10.17 -0.29 -18.52
CA LEU A 67 9.60 -0.66 -19.80
C LEU A 67 10.72 -0.53 -20.82
N GLU A 68 11.25 -1.67 -21.29
CA GLU A 68 12.23 -1.76 -22.37
C GLU A 68 11.55 -2.24 -23.64
N GLU A 69 12.22 -2.13 -24.76
CA GLU A 69 11.65 -2.48 -26.08
C GLU A 69 11.27 -3.98 -26.15
N ASP A 70 12.11 -4.85 -25.59
CA ASP A 70 11.95 -6.31 -25.67
C ASP A 70 11.50 -6.96 -24.34
N ASN A 71 11.56 -6.24 -23.21
CA ASN A 71 11.25 -6.80 -21.90
C ASN A 71 10.75 -5.77 -20.92
N VAL A 72 10.12 -6.25 -19.84
CA VAL A 72 9.57 -5.44 -18.78
C VAL A 72 10.24 -5.81 -17.47
N GLY A 73 10.75 -4.81 -16.75
CA GLY A 73 11.31 -4.98 -15.41
C GLY A 73 10.22 -4.89 -14.33
N VAL A 74 10.02 -5.97 -13.61
CA VAL A 74 9.00 -6.12 -12.57
C VAL A 74 9.67 -6.31 -11.22
N VAL A 75 9.32 -5.50 -10.24
CA VAL A 75 9.77 -5.65 -8.86
C VAL A 75 8.78 -6.50 -8.09
N LEU A 76 9.26 -7.52 -7.41
CA LEU A 76 8.43 -8.51 -6.72
C LEU A 76 7.99 -8.01 -5.35
N LEU A 77 6.71 -8.15 -5.05
CA LEU A 77 6.12 -7.84 -3.74
C LEU A 77 6.03 -9.08 -2.83
N GLY A 78 6.72 -10.14 -3.19
CA GLY A 78 6.76 -11.41 -2.46
C GLY A 78 8.14 -12.07 -2.54
N ALA A 79 8.23 -13.30 -2.05
CA ALA A 79 9.46 -14.06 -2.01
C ALA A 79 9.92 -14.48 -3.41
N SER A 80 11.09 -14.01 -3.83
CA SER A 80 11.64 -14.27 -5.18
C SER A 80 12.03 -15.74 -5.43
N ASN A 81 12.25 -16.52 -4.36
CA ASN A 81 12.62 -17.94 -4.44
C ASN A 81 11.49 -18.86 -4.91
N GLU A 82 10.27 -18.37 -4.96
CA GLU A 82 9.10 -19.12 -5.45
C GLU A 82 8.83 -18.95 -6.95
N ILE A 83 9.54 -18.03 -7.61
CA ILE A 83 9.39 -17.75 -9.05
C ILE A 83 10.61 -18.30 -9.78
N LYS A 84 10.36 -18.85 -10.97
CA LYS A 84 11.39 -19.45 -11.83
C LYS A 84 11.37 -18.84 -13.22
N GLU A 85 12.49 -18.95 -13.91
CA GLU A 85 12.58 -18.65 -15.34
C GLU A 85 11.61 -19.55 -16.11
N GLY A 86 10.86 -18.97 -17.03
CA GLY A 86 9.80 -19.64 -17.78
C GLY A 86 8.41 -19.57 -17.14
N ASP A 87 8.26 -19.07 -15.92
CA ASP A 87 6.96 -18.90 -15.28
C ASP A 87 6.11 -17.86 -16.02
N THR A 88 4.79 -18.07 -15.99
CA THR A 88 3.84 -17.17 -16.62
C THR A 88 3.50 -16.01 -15.71
N VAL A 89 3.42 -14.83 -16.30
CA VAL A 89 3.01 -13.59 -15.63
C VAL A 89 1.77 -13.04 -16.31
N LYS A 90 0.74 -12.71 -15.55
CA LYS A 90 -0.51 -12.13 -16.05
C LYS A 90 -0.54 -10.63 -15.78
N ARG A 91 -1.00 -9.89 -16.75
CA ARG A 91 -1.33 -8.50 -16.61
C ARG A 91 -2.64 -8.33 -15.81
N THR A 92 -2.67 -7.43 -14.83
CA THR A 92 -3.89 -7.17 -14.04
C THR A 92 -4.67 -5.95 -14.52
N THR A 93 -4.09 -5.11 -15.37
CA THR A 93 -4.64 -3.81 -15.82
C THR A 93 -4.93 -2.82 -14.66
N ARG A 94 -4.44 -3.11 -13.48
CA ARG A 94 -4.59 -2.27 -12.27
C ARG A 94 -3.26 -1.61 -11.94
N ILE A 95 -3.29 -0.31 -11.71
CA ILE A 95 -2.15 0.41 -11.14
C ILE A 95 -2.01 0.01 -9.67
N ALA A 96 -0.76 -0.05 -9.19
CA ALA A 96 -0.47 -0.41 -7.80
C ALA A 96 -1.25 0.48 -6.82
N SER A 97 -2.17 -0.13 -6.11
CA SER A 97 -3.15 0.51 -5.22
C SER A 97 -3.40 -0.35 -3.99
N ILE A 98 -3.92 0.27 -2.96
CA ILE A 98 -4.32 -0.40 -1.72
C ILE A 98 -5.79 -0.11 -1.41
N GLN A 99 -6.40 -1.02 -0.68
CA GLN A 99 -7.76 -0.83 -0.16
C GLN A 99 -7.71 -0.07 1.16
N VAL A 100 -8.35 1.08 1.24
CA VAL A 100 -8.38 1.95 2.41
C VAL A 100 -9.82 2.31 2.78
N GLY A 101 -10.11 2.39 4.06
CA GLY A 101 -11.41 2.76 4.59
C GLY A 101 -11.31 3.02 6.11
N GLU A 102 -12.41 3.40 6.74
CA GLU A 102 -12.43 3.67 8.18
C GLU A 102 -12.02 2.43 9.01
N GLY A 103 -12.33 1.24 8.51
CA GLY A 103 -11.98 -0.02 9.18
C GLY A 103 -10.48 -0.32 9.26
N ILE A 104 -9.61 0.48 8.61
CA ILE A 104 -8.15 0.31 8.71
C ILE A 104 -7.58 0.92 9.99
N VAL A 105 -8.33 1.82 10.63
CA VAL A 105 -7.92 2.40 11.91
C VAL A 105 -7.89 1.30 12.99
N GLY A 106 -6.88 1.31 13.81
CA GLY A 106 -6.69 0.28 14.84
C GLY A 106 -6.09 -1.03 14.34
N ARG A 107 -5.67 -1.10 13.07
CA ARG A 107 -5.14 -2.30 12.45
C ARG A 107 -3.63 -2.20 12.24
N VAL A 108 -2.99 -3.37 12.17
CA VAL A 108 -1.63 -3.52 11.70
C VAL A 108 -1.67 -4.17 10.32
N VAL A 109 -1.18 -3.47 9.31
CA VAL A 109 -1.21 -3.89 7.91
C VAL A 109 0.18 -3.99 7.32
N ASN A 110 0.33 -4.78 6.27
CA ASN A 110 1.56 -4.80 5.47
C ASN A 110 1.56 -3.67 4.42
N THR A 111 2.59 -3.62 3.59
CA THR A 111 2.74 -2.62 2.51
C THR A 111 1.61 -2.69 1.46
N LEU A 112 0.96 -3.82 1.28
CA LEU A 112 -0.17 -4.00 0.37
C LEU A 112 -1.53 -3.65 1.01
N GLY A 113 -1.54 -3.12 2.25
CA GLY A 113 -2.77 -2.83 2.98
C GLY A 113 -3.46 -4.06 3.58
N GLN A 114 -2.84 -5.24 3.48
CA GLN A 114 -3.39 -6.48 4.02
C GLN A 114 -3.16 -6.57 5.53
N PRO A 115 -4.16 -6.94 6.33
CA PRO A 115 -4.02 -7.04 7.78
C PRO A 115 -3.10 -8.20 8.18
N ILE A 116 -2.18 -7.92 9.10
CA ILE A 116 -1.22 -8.90 9.65
C ILE A 116 -1.36 -9.07 11.17
N ASP A 117 -2.39 -8.48 11.76
CA ASP A 117 -2.66 -8.46 13.21
C ASP A 117 -3.47 -9.67 13.71
N GLY A 118 -3.83 -10.60 12.83
CA GLY A 118 -4.65 -11.76 13.17
C GLY A 118 -6.12 -11.46 13.48
N LYS A 119 -6.58 -10.22 13.32
CA LYS A 119 -7.97 -9.80 13.59
C LYS A 119 -8.92 -10.03 12.38
N GLY A 120 -8.50 -10.78 11.37
CA GLY A 120 -9.29 -11.06 10.16
C GLY A 120 -9.29 -9.89 9.15
N SER A 121 -10.14 -9.98 8.13
CA SER A 121 -10.25 -8.96 7.08
C SER A 121 -10.71 -7.61 7.62
N ILE A 122 -10.29 -6.53 6.94
CA ILE A 122 -10.75 -5.17 7.26
C ILE A 122 -12.24 -5.08 6.91
N GLN A 123 -13.03 -4.58 7.86
CA GLN A 123 -14.48 -4.44 7.72
C GLN A 123 -14.84 -3.02 7.28
N GLY A 124 -16.02 -2.86 6.65
CA GLY A 124 -16.55 -1.58 6.22
C GLY A 124 -16.34 -1.31 4.73
N ASP A 125 -16.68 -0.10 4.31
CA ASP A 125 -16.51 0.34 2.94
C ASP A 125 -15.04 0.61 2.66
N LEU A 126 -14.50 -0.06 1.65
CA LEU A 126 -13.12 0.06 1.22
C LEU A 126 -13.05 0.77 -0.14
N TYR A 127 -12.13 1.68 -0.26
CA TYR A 127 -11.86 2.47 -1.46
C TYR A 127 -10.47 2.17 -1.98
N GLU A 128 -10.34 2.07 -3.27
CA GLU A 128 -9.05 1.86 -3.91
C GLU A 128 -8.27 3.16 -4.01
N MET A 129 -7.09 3.20 -3.38
CA MET A 129 -6.19 4.35 -3.37
C MET A 129 -4.86 3.96 -4.02
N PRO A 130 -4.40 4.69 -5.06
CA PRO A 130 -3.11 4.41 -5.68
C PRO A 130 -1.96 4.64 -4.71
N LEU A 131 -0.93 3.77 -4.78
CA LEU A 131 0.28 3.91 -3.96
C LEU A 131 1.07 5.16 -4.33
N GLU A 132 1.27 5.39 -5.63
CA GLU A 132 1.93 6.60 -6.12
C GLU A 132 0.90 7.62 -6.59
N ARG A 133 0.90 8.78 -5.95
CA ARG A 133 -0.01 9.87 -6.26
C ARG A 133 0.74 11.19 -6.31
N LYS A 134 0.40 12.02 -7.29
CA LYS A 134 0.95 13.38 -7.36
C LYS A 134 0.41 14.22 -6.21
N ALA A 135 1.31 14.77 -5.39
CA ALA A 135 0.97 15.67 -4.29
C ALA A 135 0.26 16.95 -4.80
N PRO A 136 -0.67 17.53 -4.01
CA PRO A 136 -1.29 18.81 -4.34
C PRO A 136 -0.26 19.91 -4.58
N GLY A 137 -0.45 20.70 -5.62
CA GLY A 137 0.37 21.86 -5.91
C GLY A 137 0.30 22.93 -4.80
N VAL A 138 1.26 23.85 -4.79
CA VAL A 138 1.39 24.89 -3.76
C VAL A 138 0.13 25.75 -3.58
N ILE A 139 -0.63 25.97 -4.65
CA ILE A 139 -1.88 26.77 -4.64
C ILE A 139 -2.97 26.11 -3.78
N TYR A 140 -2.97 24.79 -3.70
CA TYR A 140 -3.99 24.02 -2.95
C TYR A 140 -3.57 23.72 -1.50
N ARG A 141 -2.35 24.13 -1.10
CA ARG A 141 -1.85 23.91 0.26
C ARG A 141 -2.23 25.08 1.16
N GLN A 142 -2.67 24.75 2.37
CA GLN A 142 -2.90 25.74 3.40
C GLN A 142 -1.62 25.97 4.24
N PRO A 143 -1.41 27.18 4.78
CA PRO A 143 -0.31 27.42 5.69
C PRO A 143 -0.46 26.59 6.98
N VAL A 144 0.68 26.20 7.54
CA VAL A 144 0.74 25.52 8.85
C VAL A 144 0.45 26.55 9.95
N ASN A 145 -0.69 26.45 10.59
CA ASN A 145 -1.15 27.43 11.61
C ASN A 145 -1.74 26.75 12.86
N GLU A 146 -1.71 25.41 12.93
CA GLU A 146 -2.13 24.66 14.10
C GLU A 146 -0.96 23.89 14.71
N PRO A 147 -0.71 24.01 16.02
CA PRO A 147 0.31 23.22 16.68
C PRO A 147 -0.10 21.77 16.83
N LEU A 148 0.86 20.87 16.64
CA LEU A 148 0.76 19.47 17.05
C LEU A 148 1.28 19.37 18.48
N GLN A 149 0.42 19.02 19.40
CA GLN A 149 0.81 18.85 20.80
C GLN A 149 1.50 17.50 20.96
N THR A 150 2.82 17.52 21.13
CA THR A 150 3.62 16.30 21.28
C THR A 150 3.57 15.73 22.70
N GLY A 151 3.20 16.56 23.69
CA GLY A 151 3.25 16.24 25.11
C GLY A 151 4.66 16.33 25.70
N ILE A 152 5.65 16.69 24.89
CA ILE A 152 7.04 16.86 25.31
C ILE A 152 7.30 18.35 25.51
N LYS A 153 7.41 18.79 26.77
CA LYS A 153 7.51 20.21 27.15
C LYS A 153 8.59 20.99 26.41
N SER A 154 9.75 20.38 26.17
CA SER A 154 10.86 21.02 25.46
C SER A 154 10.55 21.27 23.98
N ILE A 155 9.77 20.40 23.34
CA ILE A 155 9.34 20.59 21.95
C ILE A 155 8.21 21.61 21.91
N ASP A 156 7.13 21.37 22.64
CA ASP A 156 5.91 22.17 22.58
C ASP A 156 6.13 23.63 23.00
N ALA A 157 7.06 23.89 23.95
CA ALA A 157 7.33 25.23 24.44
C ALA A 157 8.42 26.00 23.68
N MET A 158 9.42 25.31 23.11
CA MET A 158 10.57 25.96 22.50
C MET A 158 10.64 25.84 20.98
N ILE A 159 10.22 24.70 20.44
CA ILE A 159 10.28 24.41 19.00
C ILE A 159 8.98 23.68 18.61
N PRO A 160 7.82 24.35 18.69
CA PRO A 160 6.54 23.71 18.44
C PRO A 160 6.46 23.19 17.01
N VAL A 161 5.98 21.96 16.87
CA VAL A 161 5.73 21.32 15.59
C VAL A 161 4.31 21.66 15.14
N GLY A 162 4.14 22.08 13.90
CA GLY A 162 2.82 22.36 13.34
C GLY A 162 2.22 21.14 12.64
N ARG A 163 0.89 21.03 12.68
CA ARG A 163 0.18 20.02 11.88
C ARG A 163 0.44 20.28 10.40
N GLY A 164 1.13 19.34 9.73
CA GLY A 164 1.56 19.43 8.36
C GLY A 164 2.99 19.84 8.13
N GLN A 165 3.72 20.04 9.17
CA GLN A 165 5.15 20.23 9.12
C GLN A 165 5.85 18.88 8.92
N ARG A 166 6.94 18.88 8.15
CA ARG A 166 7.84 17.74 8.05
C ARG A 166 8.97 17.92 9.05
N GLU A 167 9.11 16.93 9.94
CA GLU A 167 10.17 16.92 10.94
C GLU A 167 11.09 15.72 10.76
N LEU A 168 12.39 15.95 10.94
CA LEU A 168 13.39 14.91 10.92
C LEU A 168 13.83 14.60 12.36
N VAL A 169 13.54 13.37 12.81
CA VAL A 169 14.02 12.86 14.10
C VAL A 169 15.25 11.99 13.84
N ILE A 170 16.44 12.53 14.00
CA ILE A 170 17.71 11.86 13.71
C ILE A 170 18.55 11.68 14.98
N GLY A 171 19.34 10.63 15.05
CA GLY A 171 20.25 10.30 16.15
C GLY A 171 20.74 8.87 16.07
N ASP A 172 21.68 8.50 16.93
CA ASP A 172 22.22 7.16 17.00
C ASP A 172 21.22 6.11 17.49
N ARG A 173 21.60 4.85 17.48
CA ARG A 173 20.76 3.77 18.00
C ARG A 173 20.47 4.01 19.48
N GLN A 174 19.24 3.70 19.91
CA GLN A 174 18.76 3.79 21.31
C GLN A 174 18.77 5.22 21.91
N THR A 175 18.76 6.27 21.11
CA THR A 175 18.68 7.67 21.57
C THR A 175 17.26 8.16 21.82
N GLY A 176 16.25 7.30 21.71
CA GLY A 176 14.86 7.65 22.00
C GLY A 176 14.04 8.20 20.81
N LYS A 177 14.54 8.12 19.57
CA LYS A 177 13.81 8.58 18.37
C LYS A 177 12.39 8.04 18.29
N THR A 178 12.24 6.72 18.37
CA THR A 178 10.94 6.05 18.34
C THR A 178 10.07 6.45 19.52
N THR A 179 10.67 6.66 20.70
CA THR A 179 9.96 7.09 21.91
C THR A 179 9.30 8.44 21.70
N VAL A 180 9.99 9.42 21.11
CA VAL A 180 9.42 10.73 20.78
C VAL A 180 8.19 10.57 19.87
N CYS A 181 8.26 9.73 18.84
CA CYS A 181 7.12 9.47 17.94
C CYS A 181 5.95 8.80 18.67
N ILE A 182 6.24 7.78 19.47
CA ILE A 182 5.20 7.05 20.21
C ILE A 182 4.55 7.94 21.27
N ASP A 183 5.33 8.72 22.03
CA ASP A 183 4.80 9.65 23.03
C ASP A 183 3.91 10.72 22.37
N THR A 184 4.29 11.21 21.18
CA THR A 184 3.45 12.11 20.38
C THR A 184 2.13 11.47 19.99
N ILE A 185 2.14 10.21 19.55
CA ILE A 185 0.90 9.46 19.25
C ILE A 185 0.04 9.31 20.51
N LEU A 186 0.63 8.90 21.63
CA LEU A 186 -0.08 8.72 22.89
C LEU A 186 -0.74 10.03 23.39
N ASN A 187 -0.11 11.17 23.16
CA ASN A 187 -0.62 12.48 23.55
C ASN A 187 -1.85 12.92 22.74
N GLN A 188 -2.13 12.31 21.58
CA GLN A 188 -3.33 12.63 20.79
C GLN A 188 -4.63 12.06 21.39
N LYS A 189 -4.54 11.27 22.47
CA LYS A 189 -5.69 10.67 23.11
C LYS A 189 -6.72 11.70 23.59
N GLU A 190 -6.28 12.84 24.12
CA GLU A 190 -7.17 13.90 24.58
C GLU A 190 -8.04 14.45 23.44
N PHE A 191 -7.49 14.62 22.23
CA PHE A 191 -8.22 15.06 21.06
C PHE A 191 -9.22 13.98 20.59
N TYR A 192 -8.82 12.72 20.65
CA TYR A 192 -9.70 11.62 20.32
C TYR A 192 -10.90 11.54 21.28
N ASP A 193 -10.66 11.63 22.57
CA ASP A 193 -11.70 11.61 23.62
C ASP A 193 -12.61 12.84 23.54
N ALA A 194 -12.11 13.97 23.03
CA ALA A 194 -12.89 15.19 22.80
C ALA A 194 -13.76 15.16 21.53
N GLY A 195 -13.66 14.11 20.70
CA GLY A 195 -14.39 13.98 19.44
C GLY A 195 -13.74 14.69 18.25
N GLU A 196 -12.51 15.15 18.41
CA GLU A 196 -11.68 15.75 17.33
C GLU A 196 -10.45 14.88 17.06
N PRO A 197 -10.61 13.65 16.56
CA PRO A 197 -9.53 12.67 16.45
C PRO A 197 -8.41 13.15 15.53
N VAL A 198 -7.18 12.95 15.96
CA VAL A 198 -5.99 13.02 15.13
C VAL A 198 -5.63 11.59 14.76
N TYR A 199 -5.92 11.17 13.54
CA TYR A 199 -5.55 9.84 13.08
C TYR A 199 -4.04 9.77 12.87
N CYS A 200 -3.43 8.77 13.49
CA CYS A 200 -1.99 8.56 13.46
C CYS A 200 -1.66 7.34 12.57
N ILE A 201 -0.63 7.46 11.76
CA ILE A 201 -0.14 6.37 10.94
C ILE A 201 1.34 6.16 11.28
N TYR A 202 1.64 4.99 11.84
CA TYR A 202 3.01 4.61 12.15
C TYR A 202 3.53 3.65 11.09
N VAL A 203 4.55 4.05 10.34
CA VAL A 203 5.18 3.22 9.30
C VAL A 203 6.48 2.66 9.81
N ALA A 204 6.52 1.35 10.06
CA ALA A 204 7.69 0.61 10.53
C ALA A 204 8.42 -0.02 9.34
N ILE A 205 9.64 0.47 9.03
CA ILE A 205 10.42 0.00 7.88
C ILE A 205 11.69 -0.66 8.38
N GLY A 206 11.97 -1.89 7.93
CA GLY A 206 13.18 -2.62 8.24
C GLY A 206 13.35 -2.98 9.71
N GLN A 207 12.29 -2.91 10.51
CA GLN A 207 12.30 -3.27 11.92
C GLN A 207 12.05 -4.78 12.12
N LYS A 208 12.47 -5.30 13.27
CA LYS A 208 12.12 -6.67 13.66
C LYS A 208 10.63 -6.76 13.96
N ALA A 209 9.96 -7.81 13.52
CA ALA A 209 8.55 -8.05 13.78
C ALA A 209 8.20 -7.98 15.28
N SER A 210 9.09 -8.48 16.17
CA SER A 210 8.90 -8.38 17.61
C SER A 210 8.93 -6.94 18.14
N THR A 211 9.68 -6.04 17.50
CA THR A 211 9.69 -4.61 17.86
C THR A 211 8.38 -3.97 17.48
N VAL A 212 7.89 -4.24 16.28
CA VAL A 212 6.58 -3.72 15.79
C VAL A 212 5.45 -4.24 16.68
N ALA A 213 5.45 -5.53 17.02
CA ALA A 213 4.48 -6.12 17.95
C ALA A 213 4.53 -5.47 19.34
N GLY A 214 5.74 -5.16 19.84
CA GLY A 214 5.91 -4.43 21.10
C GLY A 214 5.30 -3.02 21.05
N ILE A 215 5.50 -2.29 19.97
CA ILE A 215 4.90 -0.97 19.75
C ILE A 215 3.38 -1.08 19.68
N ALA A 216 2.85 -2.01 18.88
CA ALA A 216 1.42 -2.24 18.76
C ALA A 216 0.78 -2.52 20.13
N LYS A 217 1.42 -3.34 20.95
CA LYS A 217 0.97 -3.63 22.31
C LYS A 217 0.97 -2.40 23.20
N VAL A 218 2.02 -1.58 23.18
CA VAL A 218 2.07 -0.33 23.96
C VAL A 218 0.94 0.62 23.56
N LEU A 219 0.66 0.77 22.26
CA LEU A 219 -0.45 1.60 21.78
C LEU A 219 -1.80 1.02 22.18
N GLU A 220 -1.97 -0.29 22.17
CA GLU A 220 -3.19 -0.98 22.58
C GLU A 220 -3.43 -0.82 24.09
N ASP A 221 -2.42 -1.10 24.93
CA ASP A 221 -2.48 -0.99 26.39
C ASP A 221 -2.82 0.44 26.86
N LYS A 222 -2.42 1.46 26.09
CA LYS A 222 -2.70 2.88 26.34
C LYS A 222 -3.98 3.39 25.66
N GLY A 223 -4.67 2.53 24.88
CA GLY A 223 -5.87 2.90 24.14
C GLY A 223 -5.63 3.77 22.91
N ALA A 224 -4.37 3.99 22.52
CA ALA A 224 -4.01 4.80 21.36
C ALA A 224 -4.17 4.06 20.03
N LEU A 225 -4.27 2.74 20.04
CA LEU A 225 -4.53 1.97 18.84
C LEU A 225 -5.88 2.32 18.19
N ALA A 226 -6.86 2.81 18.99
CA ALA A 226 -8.18 3.19 18.50
C ALA A 226 -8.18 4.30 17.43
N TYR A 227 -7.11 5.10 17.34
CA TYR A 227 -6.93 6.15 16.34
C TYR A 227 -5.61 6.04 15.58
N THR A 228 -4.93 4.88 15.69
CA THR A 228 -3.62 4.67 15.06
C THR A 228 -3.67 3.45 14.13
N THR A 229 -3.12 3.61 12.93
CA THR A 229 -2.85 2.52 11.99
C THR A 229 -1.35 2.26 11.94
N ILE A 230 -0.94 0.99 11.95
CA ILE A 230 0.46 0.60 11.82
C ILE A 230 0.66 -0.06 10.46
N VAL A 231 1.57 0.48 9.66
CA VAL A 231 2.04 -0.15 8.41
C VAL A 231 3.40 -0.78 8.70
N ALA A 232 3.52 -2.09 8.55
CA ALA A 232 4.74 -2.80 8.85
C ALA A 232 5.35 -3.44 7.61
N ALA A 233 6.60 -3.06 7.31
CA ALA A 233 7.50 -3.74 6.40
C ALA A 233 8.72 -4.20 7.20
N ASN A 234 8.71 -5.47 7.60
CA ASN A 234 9.73 -6.03 8.49
C ASN A 234 11.08 -6.18 7.77
N ALA A 235 12.14 -6.35 8.53
CA ALA A 235 13.48 -6.55 7.99
C ALA A 235 13.63 -7.84 7.15
N SER A 236 12.73 -8.82 7.34
CA SER A 236 12.66 -10.06 6.57
C SER A 236 11.87 -9.94 5.27
N ASP A 237 11.10 -8.86 5.11
CA ASP A 237 10.27 -8.67 3.94
C ASP A 237 11.11 -8.21 2.73
N PRO A 238 10.68 -8.48 1.50
CA PRO A 238 11.37 -8.04 0.29
C PRO A 238 11.67 -6.54 0.31
N ALA A 239 12.78 -6.13 -0.31
CA ALA A 239 13.20 -4.74 -0.36
C ALA A 239 12.12 -3.82 -0.97
N ALA A 240 11.39 -4.30 -1.96
CA ALA A 240 10.27 -3.59 -2.55
C ALA A 240 9.18 -3.23 -1.54
N MET A 241 8.81 -4.15 -0.67
CA MET A 241 7.85 -3.90 0.39
C MET A 241 8.31 -2.79 1.34
N GLN A 242 9.61 -2.74 1.65
CA GLN A 242 10.18 -1.69 2.50
C GLN A 242 10.19 -0.32 1.80
N VAL A 243 10.41 -0.29 0.48
CA VAL A 243 10.38 0.95 -0.32
C VAL A 243 8.96 1.50 -0.45
N TYR A 244 7.96 0.64 -0.64
CA TYR A 244 6.57 1.08 -0.84
C TYR A 244 5.79 1.32 0.46
N ALA A 245 6.28 0.87 1.62
CA ALA A 245 5.60 1.09 2.90
C ALA A 245 5.29 2.57 3.22
N PRO A 246 6.18 3.55 2.97
CA PRO A 246 5.85 4.96 3.14
C PRO A 246 4.71 5.44 2.24
N PHE A 247 4.64 4.95 1.01
CA PHE A 247 3.56 5.28 0.07
C PHE A 247 2.22 4.73 0.56
N THR A 248 2.20 3.51 1.08
CA THR A 248 1.02 2.93 1.73
C THR A 248 0.55 3.79 2.89
N GLY A 249 1.46 4.19 3.78
CA GLY A 249 1.13 5.09 4.89
C GLY A 249 0.60 6.44 4.42
N ALA A 250 1.19 7.01 3.36
CA ALA A 250 0.74 8.26 2.76
C ALA A 250 -0.66 8.12 2.14
N SER A 251 -0.93 7.04 1.40
CA SER A 251 -2.24 6.78 0.79
C SER A 251 -3.34 6.62 1.83
N ILE A 252 -3.06 5.94 2.97
CA ILE A 252 -3.98 5.86 4.10
C ILE A 252 -4.25 7.26 4.67
N GLY A 253 -3.21 8.07 4.88
CA GLY A 253 -3.36 9.44 5.37
C GLY A 253 -4.14 10.34 4.41
N GLU A 254 -3.92 10.20 3.11
CA GLU A 254 -4.64 10.95 2.10
C GLU A 254 -6.13 10.60 2.03
N TYR A 255 -6.49 9.35 2.28
CA TYR A 255 -7.88 8.94 2.38
C TYR A 255 -8.57 9.72 3.51
N PHE A 256 -8.05 9.70 4.74
CA PHE A 256 -8.62 10.42 5.87
C PHE A 256 -8.66 11.93 5.62
N ARG A 257 -7.65 12.48 4.95
CA ARG A 257 -7.65 13.86 4.51
C ARG A 257 -8.80 14.17 3.55
N ALA A 258 -9.11 13.29 2.61
CA ALA A 258 -10.09 13.54 1.54
C ALA A 258 -11.53 13.32 2.00
N VAL A 259 -11.79 12.31 2.82
CA VAL A 259 -13.14 11.82 3.16
C VAL A 259 -13.67 12.46 4.43
N SER A 260 -12.82 12.64 5.43
CA SER A 260 -13.30 12.99 6.77
C SER A 260 -13.49 14.48 7.02
N TYR A 261 -12.88 15.36 6.23
CA TYR A 261 -12.85 16.76 6.62
C TYR A 261 -12.76 17.73 5.44
N THR A 262 -13.80 18.49 5.21
CA THR A 262 -13.79 19.73 4.45
C THR A 262 -12.78 20.76 5.00
N HIS A 263 -12.15 20.49 6.13
CA HIS A 263 -11.14 21.30 6.80
C HIS A 263 -9.74 20.66 6.81
N LEU A 264 -9.53 19.58 6.06
CA LEU A 264 -8.22 18.96 6.03
C LEU A 264 -7.22 19.77 5.25
N ARG A 265 -6.40 20.31 5.99
CA ARG A 265 -5.12 20.93 5.72
C ARG A 265 -4.20 19.87 5.19
N ALA A 266 -3.64 20.10 4.00
CA ALA A 266 -2.73 19.18 3.34
C ALA A 266 -1.46 19.03 4.20
N HIS A 267 -1.35 17.91 4.90
CA HIS A 267 -0.24 17.65 5.79
C HIS A 267 0.36 16.32 5.47
N GLU A 268 1.47 16.38 4.81
CA GLU A 268 2.35 15.25 4.64
C GLU A 268 3.20 15.15 5.91
N THR A 269 2.76 14.37 6.86
CA THR A 269 3.64 13.86 7.90
C THR A 269 3.53 12.35 7.90
N ALA A 270 4.39 11.72 7.11
CA ALA A 270 4.78 10.35 7.39
C ALA A 270 5.82 10.44 8.54
N CYS A 271 5.41 10.06 9.73
CA CYS A 271 6.37 9.73 10.78
C CYS A 271 6.82 8.30 10.63
#